data_f8dcdeab8a7d55c06bda4f78cae2cb62
#
_entry.id   f8dcdeab8a7d55c06bda4f78cae2cb62
#
_cell.length_a   1.000
_cell.length_b   1.000
_cell.length_c   1.000
_cell.angle_alpha   90.00
_cell.angle_beta   90.00
_cell.angle_gamma   90.00
#
_symmetry.space_group_name_H-M   'P 1'
#
loop_
_entity.id
_entity.type
_entity.pdbx_description
1 polymer ?
#
loop_
_entity_poly.entity_id
_entity_poly.type
_entity_poly.pdbx_seq_one_letter_code
_entity_poly.pdbx_strand_id
1 'polypeptide(L)'
;MLMDSKLMIYFKLARLDKPVGIYLLLWPSLMGLMLGGINSDIYEVKNFFIVLIGAILVRSCGCVINDISDHRFDKLVSRTKDRPIASGQISLREAWLFFFLLALSSLGLLLFVPKTTIYISMIIAVFILLYPLTKRFLKAPQFFLGITFGSGTLVSYSLVSTNLSLSILLLFIGTVLWIISFDTIYALEDIEDDKLIGINSTPILWGDKAIIISKILHLLFYFSLLLIFYINQFSPLFLAILLLLFCIYFYQNSLVNQGKYLKSFKMNNWVGMIAAISFAIEIFLI
;
A
#
# COMPACT_ATOMS: atom_id res chain seq x y z
N MET A 1 4.62 21.59 -26.75
CA MET A 1 3.16 21.40 -26.60
C MET A 1 2.69 19.93 -26.76
N LEU A 2 3.01 19.17 -27.82
CA LEU A 2 2.64 17.74 -27.97
C LEU A 2 3.45 16.80 -27.07
N MET A 3 4.74 17.07 -26.83
CA MET A 3 5.58 16.32 -25.91
C MET A 3 5.13 16.45 -24.45
N ASP A 4 4.70 17.66 -24.04
CA ASP A 4 4.19 17.93 -22.69
C ASP A 4 2.89 17.17 -22.41
N SER A 5 2.04 16.99 -23.42
CA SER A 5 0.80 16.22 -23.30
C SER A 5 1.06 14.72 -23.13
N LYS A 6 2.02 14.13 -23.84
CA LYS A 6 2.40 12.71 -23.70
C LYS A 6 3.04 12.43 -22.35
N LEU A 7 3.95 13.26 -21.89
CA LEU A 7 4.56 13.13 -20.56
C LEU A 7 3.50 13.11 -19.45
N MET A 8 2.52 14.02 -19.57
CA MET A 8 1.41 14.08 -18.61
C MET A 8 0.54 12.81 -18.63
N ILE A 9 0.37 12.15 -19.79
CA ILE A 9 -0.35 10.86 -19.88
C ILE A 9 0.40 9.77 -19.11
N TYR A 10 1.72 9.64 -19.30
CA TYR A 10 2.55 8.69 -18.54
C TYR A 10 2.56 8.99 -17.03
N PHE A 11 2.60 10.27 -16.67
CA PHE A 11 2.51 10.72 -15.28
C PHE A 11 1.19 10.28 -14.62
N LYS A 12 0.06 10.42 -15.34
CA LYS A 12 -1.24 9.92 -14.92
C LYS A 12 -1.32 8.39 -14.88
N LEU A 13 -0.73 7.71 -15.88
CA LEU A 13 -0.71 6.25 -15.93
C LEU A 13 0.06 5.64 -14.74
N ALA A 14 1.17 6.29 -14.34
CA ALA A 14 1.95 5.94 -13.15
C ALA A 14 1.30 6.39 -11.82
N ARG A 15 0.15 7.06 -11.85
CA ARG A 15 -0.55 7.65 -10.67
C ARG A 15 0.29 8.67 -9.89
N LEU A 16 1.24 9.33 -10.51
CA LEU A 16 2.06 10.37 -9.88
C LEU A 16 1.25 11.67 -9.64
N ASP A 17 0.16 11.86 -10.37
CA ASP A 17 -0.84 12.94 -10.17
C ASP A 17 -1.72 12.71 -8.91
N LYS A 18 -1.80 11.45 -8.43
CA LYS A 18 -2.61 11.06 -7.26
C LYS A 18 -1.78 10.14 -6.35
N PRO A 19 -0.75 10.66 -5.67
CA PRO A 19 0.29 9.85 -5.04
C PRO A 19 -0.14 9.12 -3.76
N VAL A 20 -1.41 9.20 -3.35
CA VAL A 20 -1.92 8.53 -2.13
C VAL A 20 -1.54 7.06 -2.08
N GLY A 21 -1.67 6.34 -3.22
CA GLY A 21 -1.29 4.93 -3.27
C GLY A 21 0.21 4.66 -3.13
N ILE A 22 1.07 5.63 -3.52
CA ILE A 22 2.52 5.57 -3.29
C ILE A 22 2.79 5.71 -1.79
N TYR A 23 2.17 6.69 -1.14
CA TYR A 23 2.32 6.89 0.30
C TYR A 23 1.83 5.70 1.12
N LEU A 24 0.70 5.08 0.75
CA LEU A 24 0.16 3.91 1.42
C LEU A 24 1.04 2.65 1.30
N LEU A 25 1.95 2.60 0.31
CA LEU A 25 3.01 1.60 0.22
C LEU A 25 4.28 2.04 0.96
N LEU A 26 4.61 3.33 0.90
CA LEU A 26 5.83 3.90 1.48
C LEU A 26 5.83 3.83 3.01
N TRP A 27 4.71 4.21 3.67
CA TRP A 27 4.67 4.26 5.13
C TRP A 27 4.91 2.91 5.80
N PRO A 28 4.24 1.81 5.41
CA PRO A 28 4.58 0.47 5.90
C PRO A 28 6.04 0.09 5.67
N SER A 29 6.56 0.42 4.48
CA SER A 29 7.96 0.14 4.15
C SER A 29 8.93 0.91 5.06
N LEU A 30 8.66 2.18 5.32
CA LEU A 30 9.48 2.96 6.26
C LEU A 30 9.39 2.43 7.69
N MET A 31 8.19 2.04 8.17
CA MET A 31 8.06 1.40 9.47
C MET A 31 8.91 0.12 9.56
N GLY A 32 8.90 -0.71 8.51
CA GLY A 32 9.73 -1.92 8.44
C GLY A 32 11.24 -1.61 8.47
N LEU A 33 11.69 -0.62 7.69
CA LEU A 33 13.10 -0.19 7.67
C LEU A 33 13.53 0.31 9.06
N MET A 34 12.74 1.16 9.68
CA MET A 34 13.04 1.76 10.99
C MET A 34 13.08 0.71 12.09
N LEU A 35 12.09 -0.19 12.13
CA LEU A 35 12.09 -1.31 13.08
C LEU A 35 13.30 -2.24 12.87
N GLY A 36 13.70 -2.47 11.62
CA GLY A 36 14.92 -3.22 11.30
C GLY A 36 16.17 -2.53 11.80
N GLY A 37 16.27 -1.20 11.62
CA GLY A 37 17.35 -0.38 12.13
C GLY A 37 17.46 -0.45 13.66
N ILE A 38 16.34 -0.29 14.37
CA ILE A 38 16.24 -0.40 15.84
C ILE A 38 16.76 -1.77 16.31
N ASN A 39 16.36 -2.86 15.62
CA ASN A 39 16.72 -4.22 16.00
C ASN A 39 18.17 -4.61 15.67
N SER A 40 18.84 -3.90 14.78
CA SER A 40 20.19 -4.23 14.28
C SER A 40 21.23 -3.14 14.49
N ASP A 41 20.81 -1.98 14.97
CA ASP A 41 21.64 -0.75 15.12
C ASP A 41 22.30 -0.31 13.79
N ILE A 42 21.57 -0.49 12.67
CA ILE A 42 22.03 -0.13 11.32
C ILE A 42 21.14 0.95 10.73
N TYR A 43 21.69 2.15 10.54
CA TYR A 43 20.99 3.32 10.02
C TYR A 43 21.74 3.94 8.83
N GLU A 44 21.43 3.48 7.63
CA GLU A 44 22.04 3.99 6.41
C GLU A 44 21.04 4.84 5.61
N VAL A 45 21.39 6.08 5.33
CA VAL A 45 20.60 7.00 4.48
C VAL A 45 20.32 6.41 3.09
N LYS A 46 21.26 5.60 2.56
CA LYS A 46 21.08 4.85 1.31
C LYS A 46 19.80 3.99 1.32
N ASN A 47 19.55 3.27 2.42
CA ASN A 47 18.39 2.38 2.54
C ASN A 47 17.08 3.15 2.51
N PHE A 48 17.05 4.36 3.10
CA PHE A 48 15.89 5.25 2.99
C PHE A 48 15.57 5.61 1.52
N PHE A 49 16.58 5.99 0.72
CA PHE A 49 16.37 6.31 -0.69
C PHE A 49 15.98 5.07 -1.53
N ILE A 50 16.52 3.89 -1.22
CA ILE A 50 16.12 2.63 -1.87
C ILE A 50 14.62 2.37 -1.61
N VAL A 51 14.16 2.52 -0.38
CA VAL A 51 12.74 2.33 -0.01
C VAL A 51 11.86 3.37 -0.69
N LEU A 52 12.27 4.65 -0.69
CA LEU A 52 11.51 5.74 -1.30
C LEU A 52 11.35 5.53 -2.83
N ILE A 53 12.47 5.31 -3.53
CA ILE A 53 12.47 5.11 -4.98
C ILE A 53 11.75 3.79 -5.32
N GLY A 54 12.00 2.74 -4.54
CA GLY A 54 11.34 1.44 -4.68
C GLY A 54 9.82 1.55 -4.56
N ALA A 55 9.31 2.26 -3.56
CA ALA A 55 7.87 2.47 -3.38
C ALA A 55 7.24 3.20 -4.58
N ILE A 56 7.90 4.22 -5.12
CA ILE A 56 7.44 4.96 -6.30
C ILE A 56 7.40 4.04 -7.53
N LEU A 57 8.51 3.35 -7.83
CA LEU A 57 8.62 2.51 -9.02
C LEU A 57 7.67 1.31 -8.95
N VAL A 58 7.67 0.57 -7.85
CA VAL A 58 6.85 -0.63 -7.66
C VAL A 58 5.36 -0.29 -7.69
N ARG A 59 4.95 0.81 -7.03
CA ARG A 59 3.55 1.25 -7.08
C ARG A 59 3.14 1.68 -8.49
N SER A 60 3.98 2.45 -9.18
CA SER A 60 3.71 2.85 -10.56
C SER A 60 3.61 1.64 -11.49
N CYS A 61 4.54 0.69 -11.37
CA CYS A 61 4.51 -0.58 -12.10
C CYS A 61 3.20 -1.34 -11.86
N GLY A 62 2.79 -1.49 -10.59
CA GLY A 62 1.54 -2.11 -10.21
C GLY A 62 0.29 -1.39 -10.77
N CYS A 63 0.30 -0.06 -10.85
CA CYS A 63 -0.79 0.69 -11.46
C CYS A 63 -0.88 0.45 -12.97
N VAL A 64 0.25 0.46 -13.68
CA VAL A 64 0.29 0.25 -15.13
C VAL A 64 -0.18 -1.16 -15.49
N ILE A 65 0.31 -2.21 -14.81
CA ILE A 65 -0.12 -3.58 -15.08
C ILE A 65 -1.60 -3.81 -14.75
N ASN A 66 -2.11 -3.16 -13.69
CA ASN A 66 -3.53 -3.21 -13.37
C ASN A 66 -4.38 -2.53 -14.45
N ASP A 67 -4.01 -1.32 -14.91
CA ASP A 67 -4.73 -0.62 -15.98
C ASP A 67 -4.66 -1.38 -17.32
N ILE A 68 -3.53 -2.05 -17.64
CA ILE A 68 -3.40 -2.95 -18.81
C ILE A 68 -4.38 -4.13 -18.68
N SER A 69 -4.43 -4.77 -17.50
CA SER A 69 -5.27 -5.93 -17.25
C SER A 69 -6.75 -5.60 -17.27
N ASP A 70 -7.13 -4.46 -16.68
CA ASP A 70 -8.51 -4.06 -16.47
C ASP A 70 -9.05 -3.13 -17.57
N HIS A 71 -8.30 -2.79 -18.62
CA HIS A 71 -8.65 -1.77 -19.60
C HIS A 71 -10.04 -1.93 -20.25
N ARG A 72 -10.56 -3.17 -20.36
CA ARG A 72 -11.89 -3.44 -20.90
C ARG A 72 -12.98 -3.16 -19.86
N PHE A 73 -12.75 -3.49 -18.60
CA PHE A 73 -13.67 -3.26 -17.50
C PHE A 73 -13.69 -1.79 -17.09
N ASP A 74 -12.53 -1.13 -17.09
CA ASP A 74 -12.38 0.29 -16.74
C ASP A 74 -13.25 1.22 -17.59
N LYS A 75 -13.55 0.82 -18.84
CA LYS A 75 -14.48 1.57 -19.73
C LYS A 75 -15.91 1.57 -19.23
N LEU A 76 -16.32 0.57 -18.46
CA LEU A 76 -17.68 0.36 -17.98
C LEU A 76 -17.93 1.00 -16.61
N VAL A 77 -16.88 1.37 -15.88
CA VAL A 77 -16.96 1.95 -14.54
C VAL A 77 -16.82 3.47 -14.61
N SER A 78 -17.79 4.18 -14.05
CA SER A 78 -17.90 5.65 -14.12
C SER A 78 -16.62 6.38 -13.65
N ARG A 79 -15.97 5.86 -12.61
CA ARG A 79 -14.76 6.45 -12.03
C ARG A 79 -13.48 6.18 -12.83
N THR A 80 -13.44 5.11 -13.63
CA THR A 80 -12.21 4.63 -14.30
C THR A 80 -12.20 4.79 -15.82
N LYS A 81 -13.33 5.11 -16.43
CA LYS A 81 -13.45 5.28 -17.90
C LYS A 81 -12.51 6.30 -18.51
N ASP A 82 -12.08 7.29 -17.74
CA ASP A 82 -11.18 8.36 -18.18
C ASP A 82 -9.70 8.03 -17.95
N ARG A 83 -9.37 6.80 -17.49
CA ARG A 83 -7.99 6.33 -17.39
C ARG A 83 -7.31 6.32 -18.74
N PRO A 84 -5.98 6.60 -18.84
CA PRO A 84 -5.28 6.75 -20.11
C PRO A 84 -5.47 5.60 -21.11
N ILE A 85 -5.45 4.34 -20.65
CA ILE A 85 -5.64 3.17 -21.53
C ILE A 85 -7.13 2.98 -21.86
N ALA A 86 -8.02 3.11 -20.88
CA ALA A 86 -9.47 2.93 -21.06
C ALA A 86 -10.05 3.97 -22.03
N SER A 87 -9.62 5.22 -21.94
CA SER A 87 -10.05 6.33 -22.81
C SER A 87 -9.32 6.38 -24.18
N GLY A 88 -8.34 5.50 -24.41
CA GLY A 88 -7.60 5.45 -25.67
C GLY A 88 -6.54 6.55 -25.84
N GLN A 89 -6.17 7.29 -24.79
CA GLN A 89 -5.12 8.32 -24.83
C GLN A 89 -3.73 7.72 -25.05
N ILE A 90 -3.54 6.44 -24.70
CA ILE A 90 -2.31 5.68 -24.89
C ILE A 90 -2.67 4.27 -25.37
N SER A 91 -1.88 3.73 -26.28
CA SER A 91 -2.05 2.37 -26.79
C SER A 91 -1.58 1.32 -25.78
N LEU A 92 -2.11 0.10 -25.85
CA LEU A 92 -1.64 -1.03 -25.05
C LEU A 92 -0.15 -1.31 -25.25
N ARG A 93 0.37 -1.15 -26.48
CA ARG A 93 1.79 -1.36 -26.79
C ARG A 93 2.68 -0.37 -26.03
N GLU A 94 2.32 0.92 -26.04
CA GLU A 94 3.04 1.96 -25.29
C GLU A 94 2.95 1.72 -23.79
N ALA A 95 1.77 1.29 -23.28
CA ALA A 95 1.61 0.95 -21.89
C ALA A 95 2.49 -0.22 -21.45
N TRP A 96 2.61 -1.27 -22.27
CA TRP A 96 3.54 -2.39 -22.02
C TRP A 96 5.00 -1.95 -22.03
N LEU A 97 5.42 -1.12 -22.97
CA LEU A 97 6.79 -0.58 -23.01
C LEU A 97 7.09 0.22 -21.74
N PHE A 98 6.14 1.04 -21.29
CA PHE A 98 6.31 1.80 -20.07
C PHE A 98 6.34 0.92 -18.82
N PHE A 99 5.51 -0.13 -18.78
CA PHE A 99 5.55 -1.15 -17.72
C PHE A 99 6.94 -1.80 -17.64
N PHE A 100 7.50 -2.26 -18.76
CA PHE A 100 8.83 -2.88 -18.78
C PHE A 100 9.93 -1.91 -18.36
N LEU A 101 9.84 -0.65 -18.72
CA LEU A 101 10.78 0.38 -18.27
C LEU A 101 10.75 0.51 -16.73
N LEU A 102 9.55 0.63 -16.13
CA LEU A 102 9.40 0.71 -14.69
C LEU A 102 9.84 -0.58 -13.98
N ALA A 103 9.50 -1.74 -14.52
CA ALA A 103 9.91 -3.04 -13.97
C ALA A 103 11.43 -3.22 -14.00
N LEU A 104 12.09 -2.91 -15.11
CA LEU A 104 13.56 -2.96 -15.21
C LEU A 104 14.22 -1.96 -14.26
N SER A 105 13.67 -0.75 -14.12
CA SER A 105 14.16 0.24 -13.15
C SER A 105 14.02 -0.27 -11.72
N SER A 106 12.90 -0.94 -11.38
CA SER A 106 12.70 -1.56 -10.07
C SER A 106 13.68 -2.70 -9.81
N LEU A 107 13.90 -3.56 -10.81
CA LEU A 107 14.90 -4.64 -10.73
C LEU A 107 16.32 -4.11 -10.60
N GLY A 108 16.62 -2.95 -11.21
CA GLY A 108 17.92 -2.28 -11.07
C GLY A 108 18.24 -1.89 -9.63
N LEU A 109 17.23 -1.58 -8.80
CA LEU A 109 17.46 -1.31 -7.37
C LEU A 109 17.95 -2.55 -6.61
N LEU A 110 17.64 -3.76 -7.08
CA LEU A 110 18.08 -5.00 -6.44
C LEU A 110 19.60 -5.21 -6.49
N LEU A 111 20.32 -4.48 -7.37
CA LEU A 111 21.80 -4.49 -7.41
C LEU A 111 22.44 -3.85 -6.15
N PHE A 112 21.67 -3.10 -5.38
CA PHE A 112 22.14 -2.32 -4.23
C PHE A 112 21.66 -2.86 -2.88
N VAL A 113 21.01 -4.04 -2.86
CA VAL A 113 20.39 -4.60 -1.65
C VAL A 113 20.94 -5.99 -1.30
N PRO A 114 20.79 -6.44 -0.05
CA PRO A 114 21.21 -7.78 0.38
C PRO A 114 20.47 -8.91 -0.37
N LYS A 115 21.08 -10.09 -0.44
CA LYS A 115 20.49 -11.27 -1.09
C LYS A 115 19.11 -11.66 -0.52
N THR A 116 18.94 -11.56 0.79
CA THR A 116 17.65 -11.82 1.46
C THR A 116 16.55 -10.91 0.92
N THR A 117 16.85 -9.60 0.78
CA THR A 117 15.92 -8.62 0.21
C THR A 117 15.59 -8.95 -1.24
N ILE A 118 16.57 -9.41 -2.03
CA ILE A 118 16.33 -9.84 -3.42
C ILE A 118 15.31 -10.98 -3.45
N TYR A 119 15.51 -12.04 -2.64
CA TYR A 119 14.59 -13.19 -2.62
C TYR A 119 13.17 -12.78 -2.24
N ILE A 120 13.02 -12.00 -1.16
CA ILE A 120 11.70 -11.53 -0.73
C ILE A 120 11.06 -10.68 -1.83
N SER A 121 11.80 -9.73 -2.42
CA SER A 121 11.30 -8.85 -3.48
C SER A 121 10.85 -9.63 -4.71
N MET A 122 11.57 -10.67 -5.12
CA MET A 122 11.20 -11.51 -6.26
C MET A 122 9.89 -12.28 -6.00
N ILE A 123 9.68 -12.80 -4.79
CA ILE A 123 8.42 -13.43 -4.40
C ILE A 123 7.28 -12.40 -4.50
N ILE A 124 7.48 -11.20 -3.97
CA ILE A 124 6.45 -10.15 -3.98
C ILE A 124 6.17 -9.64 -5.41
N ALA A 125 7.18 -9.59 -6.29
CA ALA A 125 6.98 -9.25 -7.70
C ALA A 125 5.97 -10.19 -8.38
N VAL A 126 6.00 -11.49 -8.08
CA VAL A 126 5.00 -12.46 -8.57
C VAL A 126 3.60 -12.10 -8.05
N PHE A 127 3.47 -11.73 -6.77
CA PHE A 127 2.18 -11.29 -6.21
C PHE A 127 1.66 -10.03 -6.89
N ILE A 128 2.53 -9.05 -7.18
CA ILE A 128 2.14 -7.82 -7.88
C ILE A 128 1.59 -8.13 -9.28
N LEU A 129 2.22 -9.04 -10.01
CA LEU A 129 1.78 -9.45 -11.35
C LEU A 129 0.46 -10.21 -11.34
N LEU A 130 0.22 -11.02 -10.30
CA LEU A 130 -1.01 -11.81 -10.17
C LEU A 130 -2.19 -10.98 -9.64
N TYR A 131 -1.93 -9.91 -8.89
CA TYR A 131 -2.97 -9.12 -8.23
C TYR A 131 -4.13 -8.67 -9.15
N PRO A 132 -3.88 -8.11 -10.36
CA PRO A 132 -4.97 -7.66 -11.23
C PRO A 132 -5.95 -8.79 -11.62
N LEU A 133 -5.47 -10.03 -11.64
CA LEU A 133 -6.28 -11.20 -11.99
C LEU A 133 -7.14 -11.68 -10.82
N THR A 134 -6.72 -11.40 -9.58
CA THR A 134 -7.36 -11.94 -8.37
C THR A 134 -8.84 -11.55 -8.24
N LYS A 135 -9.21 -10.35 -8.67
CA LYS A 135 -10.61 -9.86 -8.65
C LYS A 135 -11.59 -10.74 -9.44
N ARG A 136 -11.09 -11.56 -10.37
CA ARG A 136 -11.90 -12.40 -11.24
C ARG A 136 -12.25 -13.75 -10.63
N PHE A 137 -11.44 -14.24 -9.67
CA PHE A 137 -11.62 -15.57 -9.08
C PHE A 137 -11.59 -15.58 -7.55
N LEU A 138 -10.95 -14.61 -6.90
CA LEU A 138 -10.97 -14.52 -5.44
C LEU A 138 -12.19 -13.70 -4.99
N LYS A 139 -12.94 -14.23 -4.02
CA LYS A 139 -14.08 -13.53 -3.41
C LYS A 139 -13.67 -12.29 -2.59
N ALA A 140 -12.43 -12.29 -2.09
CA ALA A 140 -11.87 -11.20 -1.27
C ALA A 140 -10.47 -10.79 -1.76
N PRO A 141 -10.37 -10.11 -2.93
CA PRO A 141 -9.08 -9.70 -3.50
C PRO A 141 -8.31 -8.72 -2.60
N GLN A 142 -8.99 -8.03 -1.67
CA GLN A 142 -8.36 -7.13 -0.69
C GLN A 142 -7.36 -7.84 0.22
N PHE A 143 -7.54 -9.14 0.51
CA PHE A 143 -6.54 -9.91 1.27
C PHE A 143 -5.24 -10.07 0.48
N PHE A 144 -5.36 -10.32 -0.81
CA PHE A 144 -4.20 -10.42 -1.68
C PHE A 144 -3.47 -9.08 -1.81
N LEU A 145 -4.22 -7.98 -1.94
CA LEU A 145 -3.67 -6.63 -1.91
C LEU A 145 -2.98 -6.35 -0.57
N GLY A 146 -3.63 -6.71 0.55
CA GLY A 146 -3.10 -6.54 1.90
C GLY A 146 -1.73 -7.19 2.05
N ILE A 147 -1.58 -8.45 1.64
CA ILE A 147 -0.31 -9.18 1.66
C ILE A 147 0.71 -8.48 0.75
N THR A 148 0.33 -8.12 -0.47
CA THR A 148 1.23 -7.52 -1.46
C THR A 148 1.79 -6.17 -0.98
N PHE A 149 0.95 -5.29 -0.46
CA PHE A 149 1.38 -3.98 0.06
C PHE A 149 2.05 -4.08 1.43
N GLY A 150 1.49 -4.89 2.33
CA GLY A 150 2.05 -5.12 3.66
C GLY A 150 3.45 -5.72 3.61
N SER A 151 3.77 -6.50 2.56
CA SER A 151 5.12 -7.05 2.34
C SER A 151 6.21 -5.99 2.20
N GLY A 152 5.85 -4.73 1.92
CA GLY A 152 6.78 -3.61 1.99
C GLY A 152 7.50 -3.51 3.34
N THR A 153 6.84 -3.88 4.44
CA THR A 153 7.47 -3.95 5.78
C THR A 153 8.60 -4.98 5.82
N LEU A 154 8.36 -6.18 5.27
CA LEU A 154 9.34 -7.28 5.25
C LEU A 154 10.52 -6.99 4.32
N VAL A 155 10.23 -6.48 3.11
CA VAL A 155 11.26 -6.09 2.13
C VAL A 155 12.19 -5.05 2.74
N SER A 156 11.64 -3.99 3.33
CA SER A 156 12.43 -2.89 3.88
C SER A 156 13.17 -3.28 5.16
N TYR A 157 12.56 -4.09 6.03
CA TYR A 157 13.20 -4.65 7.21
C TYR A 157 14.42 -5.49 6.82
N SER A 158 14.30 -6.31 5.77
CA SER A 158 15.38 -7.19 5.31
C SER A 158 16.59 -6.47 4.70
N LEU A 159 16.51 -5.14 4.49
CA LEU A 159 17.65 -4.32 4.09
C LEU A 159 18.73 -4.24 5.19
N VAL A 160 18.32 -4.32 6.45
CA VAL A 160 19.18 -4.08 7.62
C VAL A 160 19.17 -5.24 8.61
N SER A 161 18.17 -6.12 8.58
CA SER A 161 18.08 -7.26 9.51
C SER A 161 17.54 -8.51 8.81
N THR A 162 18.13 -9.66 9.11
CA THR A 162 17.66 -10.98 8.64
C THR A 162 16.91 -11.75 9.73
N ASN A 163 16.90 -11.26 10.95
CA ASN A 163 16.25 -11.91 12.09
C ASN A 163 14.75 -11.69 12.08
N LEU A 164 13.97 -12.76 11.95
CA LEU A 164 12.51 -12.70 12.06
C LEU A 164 12.10 -12.53 13.53
N SER A 165 12.04 -11.31 14.02
CA SER A 165 11.53 -10.99 15.35
C SER A 165 10.00 -11.04 15.38
N LEU A 166 9.43 -11.25 16.60
CA LEU A 166 7.98 -11.16 16.78
C LEU A 166 7.46 -9.76 16.38
N SER A 167 8.24 -8.72 16.60
CA SER A 167 7.85 -7.33 16.26
C SER A 167 7.65 -7.13 14.77
N ILE A 168 8.52 -7.67 13.89
CA ILE A 168 8.33 -7.53 12.44
C ILE A 168 7.13 -8.36 11.95
N LEU A 169 6.87 -9.53 12.55
CA LEU A 169 5.69 -10.33 12.21
C LEU A 169 4.41 -9.60 12.61
N LEU A 170 4.35 -9.00 13.80
CA LEU A 170 3.23 -8.18 14.25
C LEU A 170 3.04 -6.96 13.36
N LEU A 171 4.12 -6.28 12.95
CA LEU A 171 4.06 -5.15 12.04
C LEU A 171 3.51 -5.55 10.67
N PHE A 172 4.00 -6.66 10.11
CA PHE A 172 3.52 -7.19 8.83
C PHE A 172 2.03 -7.55 8.91
N ILE A 173 1.62 -8.36 9.88
CA ILE A 173 0.22 -8.77 10.04
C ILE A 173 -0.67 -7.54 10.27
N GLY A 174 -0.28 -6.64 11.17
CA GLY A 174 -1.01 -5.41 11.46
C GLY A 174 -1.19 -4.54 10.20
N THR A 175 -0.13 -4.33 9.41
CA THR A 175 -0.22 -3.56 8.17
C THR A 175 -1.10 -4.25 7.12
N VAL A 176 -1.06 -5.58 7.00
CA VAL A 176 -1.97 -6.35 6.13
C VAL A 176 -3.42 -6.08 6.52
N LEU A 177 -3.75 -6.18 7.81
CA LEU A 177 -5.11 -5.93 8.33
C LEU A 177 -5.56 -4.48 8.07
N TRP A 178 -4.67 -3.51 8.29
CA TRP A 178 -4.94 -2.10 7.99
C TRP A 178 -5.22 -1.87 6.51
N ILE A 179 -4.44 -2.48 5.61
CA ILE A 179 -4.62 -2.35 4.17
C ILE A 179 -5.96 -2.97 3.73
N ILE A 180 -6.32 -4.15 4.23
CA ILE A 180 -7.62 -4.77 3.98
C ILE A 180 -8.75 -3.85 4.46
N SER A 181 -8.58 -3.24 5.64
CA SER A 181 -9.55 -2.31 6.20
C SER A 181 -9.81 -1.11 5.28
N PHE A 182 -8.78 -0.37 4.93
CA PHE A 182 -8.98 0.85 4.14
C PHE A 182 -9.36 0.57 2.68
N ASP A 183 -8.89 -0.54 2.11
CA ASP A 183 -9.27 -0.91 0.74
C ASP A 183 -10.72 -1.44 0.67
N THR A 184 -11.20 -2.06 1.74
CA THR A 184 -12.63 -2.39 1.89
C THR A 184 -13.50 -1.12 1.88
N ILE A 185 -13.12 -0.10 2.66
CA ILE A 185 -13.85 1.19 2.66
C ILE A 185 -13.75 1.88 1.29
N TYR A 186 -12.60 1.80 0.63
CA TYR A 186 -12.44 2.35 -0.72
C TYR A 186 -13.32 1.66 -1.75
N ALA A 187 -13.45 0.33 -1.67
CA ALA A 187 -14.27 -0.45 -2.60
C ALA A 187 -15.78 -0.20 -2.42
N LEU A 188 -16.24 0.40 -1.32
CA LEU A 188 -17.63 0.84 -1.17
C LEU A 188 -18.03 1.94 -2.16
N GLU A 189 -17.08 2.74 -2.68
CA GLU A 189 -17.36 3.76 -3.70
C GLU A 189 -17.82 3.15 -5.03
N ASP A 190 -17.34 1.95 -5.37
CA ASP A 190 -17.59 1.31 -6.65
C ASP A 190 -18.55 0.10 -6.53
N ILE A 191 -19.15 -0.14 -5.35
CA ILE A 191 -19.88 -1.40 -5.04
C ILE A 191 -21.02 -1.70 -6.03
N GLU A 192 -21.74 -0.67 -6.51
CA GLU A 192 -22.83 -0.85 -7.45
C GLU A 192 -22.31 -1.20 -8.86
N ASP A 193 -21.26 -0.53 -9.31
CA ASP A 193 -20.61 -0.84 -10.59
C ASP A 193 -19.98 -2.24 -10.54
N ASP A 194 -19.30 -2.61 -9.45
CA ASP A 194 -18.67 -3.92 -9.25
C ASP A 194 -19.70 -5.07 -9.31
N LYS A 195 -20.87 -4.89 -8.69
CA LYS A 195 -21.97 -5.87 -8.77
C LYS A 195 -22.48 -6.05 -10.19
N LEU A 196 -22.64 -4.95 -10.95
CA LEU A 196 -23.15 -5.00 -12.32
C LEU A 196 -22.22 -5.73 -13.28
N ILE A 197 -20.90 -5.56 -13.11
CA ILE A 197 -19.89 -6.19 -13.98
C ILE A 197 -19.35 -7.53 -13.46
N GLY A 198 -19.84 -7.99 -12.27
CA GLY A 198 -19.50 -9.29 -11.70
C GLY A 198 -18.07 -9.37 -11.14
N ILE A 199 -17.51 -8.25 -10.67
CA ILE A 199 -16.20 -8.20 -9.99
C ILE A 199 -16.40 -8.46 -8.50
N ASN A 200 -15.50 -9.28 -7.92
CA ASN A 200 -15.52 -9.59 -6.50
C ASN A 200 -14.82 -8.51 -5.66
N SER A 201 -15.38 -8.27 -4.47
CA SER A 201 -14.76 -7.40 -3.46
C SER A 201 -15.22 -7.75 -2.05
N THR A 202 -14.44 -7.35 -1.02
CA THR A 202 -14.83 -7.57 0.38
C THR A 202 -16.15 -6.92 0.77
N PRO A 203 -16.53 -5.71 0.29
CA PRO A 203 -17.87 -5.19 0.52
C PRO A 203 -18.99 -6.09 -0.01
N ILE A 204 -18.80 -6.68 -1.18
CA ILE A 204 -19.78 -7.62 -1.76
C ILE A 204 -19.84 -8.91 -0.91
N LEU A 205 -18.67 -9.43 -0.51
CA LEU A 205 -18.58 -10.66 0.29
C LEU A 205 -19.18 -10.51 1.69
N TRP A 206 -18.92 -9.38 2.35
CA TRP A 206 -19.32 -9.15 3.75
C TRP A 206 -20.67 -8.45 3.89
N GLY A 207 -21.21 -7.88 2.81
CA GLY A 207 -22.49 -7.17 2.80
C GLY A 207 -22.54 -6.09 3.87
N ASP A 208 -23.63 -6.05 4.64
CA ASP A 208 -23.85 -5.05 5.70
C ASP A 208 -22.79 -5.06 6.81
N LYS A 209 -22.04 -6.14 6.94
CA LYS A 209 -20.95 -6.26 7.92
C LYS A 209 -19.64 -5.65 7.45
N ALA A 210 -19.52 -5.23 6.20
CA ALA A 210 -18.25 -4.74 5.61
C ALA A 210 -17.63 -3.60 6.40
N ILE A 211 -18.45 -2.61 6.80
CA ILE A 211 -17.98 -1.45 7.57
C ILE A 211 -17.51 -1.86 8.97
N ILE A 212 -18.25 -2.70 9.68
CA ILE A 212 -17.86 -3.11 11.04
C ILE A 212 -16.61 -3.98 11.02
N ILE A 213 -16.49 -4.90 10.07
CA ILE A 213 -15.30 -5.73 9.92
C ILE A 213 -14.09 -4.84 9.59
N SER A 214 -14.21 -3.88 8.66
CA SER A 214 -13.15 -2.92 8.36
C SER A 214 -12.70 -2.16 9.60
N LYS A 215 -13.61 -1.65 10.42
CA LYS A 215 -13.30 -0.94 11.69
C LYS A 215 -12.52 -1.84 12.65
N ILE A 216 -12.90 -3.10 12.79
CA ILE A 216 -12.20 -4.07 13.64
C ILE A 216 -10.78 -4.33 13.12
N LEU A 217 -10.62 -4.55 11.81
CA LEU A 217 -9.30 -4.75 11.19
C LEU A 217 -8.36 -3.55 11.41
N HIS A 218 -8.89 -2.33 11.35
CA HIS A 218 -8.12 -1.12 11.63
C HIS A 218 -7.68 -1.07 13.11
N LEU A 219 -8.56 -1.41 14.05
CA LEU A 219 -8.21 -1.48 15.48
C LEU A 219 -7.16 -2.57 15.75
N LEU A 220 -7.21 -3.69 15.07
CA LEU A 220 -6.20 -4.74 15.19
C LEU A 220 -4.81 -4.28 14.72
N PHE A 221 -4.73 -3.40 13.72
CA PHE A 221 -3.48 -2.72 13.37
C PHE A 221 -2.95 -1.87 14.54
N TYR A 222 -3.78 -1.05 15.16
CA TYR A 222 -3.34 -0.26 16.33
C TYR A 222 -2.94 -1.14 17.51
N PHE A 223 -3.65 -2.24 17.70
CA PHE A 223 -3.28 -3.22 18.73
C PHE A 223 -1.92 -3.86 18.41
N SER A 224 -1.60 -4.15 17.16
CA SER A 224 -0.27 -4.66 16.78
C SER A 224 0.84 -3.64 17.09
N LEU A 225 0.61 -2.35 16.85
CA LEU A 225 1.55 -1.28 17.21
C LEU A 225 1.73 -1.18 18.74
N LEU A 226 0.66 -1.35 19.52
CA LEU A 226 0.74 -1.39 20.97
C LEU A 226 1.56 -2.58 21.49
N LEU A 227 1.41 -3.75 20.88
CA LEU A 227 2.23 -4.92 21.22
C LEU A 227 3.71 -4.69 20.87
N ILE A 228 3.99 -4.07 19.71
CA ILE A 228 5.36 -3.71 19.30
C ILE A 228 5.97 -2.72 20.29
N PHE A 229 5.22 -1.70 20.71
CA PHE A 229 5.63 -0.77 21.77
C PHE A 229 6.07 -1.51 23.04
N TYR A 230 5.24 -2.43 23.50
CA TYR A 230 5.52 -3.20 24.72
C TYR A 230 6.73 -4.13 24.59
N ILE A 231 6.83 -4.86 23.47
CA ILE A 231 7.93 -5.83 23.23
C ILE A 231 9.28 -5.13 23.12
N ASN A 232 9.34 -3.97 22.44
CA ASN A 232 10.60 -3.25 22.22
C ASN A 232 10.87 -2.20 23.32
N GLN A 233 9.99 -2.07 24.33
CA GLN A 233 10.10 -1.10 25.41
C GLN A 233 10.31 0.34 24.90
N PHE A 234 9.54 0.71 23.88
CA PHE A 234 9.61 2.04 23.26
C PHE A 234 9.26 3.13 24.24
N SER A 235 9.60 4.37 23.91
CA SER A 235 9.38 5.52 24.78
C SER A 235 7.89 5.84 25.00
N PRO A 236 7.52 6.52 26.10
CA PRO A 236 6.16 7.00 26.31
C PRO A 236 5.66 7.90 25.19
N LEU A 237 6.56 8.52 24.40
CA LEU A 237 6.19 9.34 23.25
C LEU A 237 5.56 8.51 22.13
N PHE A 238 6.04 7.28 21.90
CA PHE A 238 5.41 6.34 20.95
C PHE A 238 3.94 6.10 21.34
N LEU A 239 3.67 5.84 22.63
CA LEU A 239 2.32 5.65 23.14
C LEU A 239 1.45 6.90 22.94
N ALA A 240 1.98 8.10 23.18
CA ALA A 240 1.27 9.35 22.98
C ALA A 240 0.86 9.55 21.51
N ILE A 241 1.74 9.16 20.58
CA ILE A 241 1.45 9.19 19.13
C ILE A 241 0.37 8.16 18.76
N LEU A 242 0.37 6.97 19.37
CA LEU A 242 -0.71 6.00 19.17
C LEU A 242 -2.07 6.57 19.63
N LEU A 243 -2.12 7.31 20.73
CA LEU A 243 -3.34 7.98 21.17
C LEU A 243 -3.85 9.01 20.14
N LEU A 244 -2.94 9.74 19.49
CA LEU A 244 -3.31 10.63 18.38
C LEU A 244 -3.95 9.87 17.20
N LEU A 245 -3.47 8.67 16.89
CA LEU A 245 -4.04 7.82 15.83
C LEU A 245 -5.50 7.43 16.15
N PHE A 246 -5.86 7.24 17.42
CA PHE A 246 -7.25 7.02 17.81
C PHE A 246 -8.15 8.21 17.51
N CYS A 247 -7.68 9.44 17.68
CA CYS A 247 -8.45 10.63 17.26
C CYS A 247 -8.75 10.61 15.76
N ILE A 248 -7.74 10.25 14.93
CA ILE A 248 -7.92 10.11 13.48
C ILE A 248 -8.91 8.98 13.17
N TYR A 249 -8.83 7.86 13.87
CA TYR A 249 -9.75 6.73 13.70
C TYR A 249 -11.22 7.13 13.93
N PHE A 250 -11.52 7.87 15.00
CA PHE A 250 -12.88 8.35 15.25
C PHE A 250 -13.35 9.31 14.17
N TYR A 251 -12.47 10.19 13.69
CA TYR A 251 -12.79 11.07 12.58
C TYR A 251 -13.07 10.30 11.29
N GLN A 252 -12.24 9.29 10.94
CA GLN A 252 -12.47 8.41 9.80
C GLN A 252 -13.81 7.68 9.90
N ASN A 253 -14.16 7.16 11.08
CA ASN A 253 -15.44 6.49 11.31
C ASN A 253 -16.63 7.45 11.13
N SER A 254 -16.50 8.71 11.53
CA SER A 254 -17.51 9.73 11.26
C SER A 254 -17.71 9.96 9.77
N LEU A 255 -16.63 10.00 8.98
CA LEU A 255 -16.70 10.13 7.52
C LEU A 255 -17.37 8.92 6.87
N VAL A 256 -17.04 7.69 7.31
CA VAL A 256 -17.66 6.45 6.83
C VAL A 256 -19.17 6.46 7.11
N ASN A 257 -19.59 6.84 8.32
CA ASN A 257 -20.99 6.93 8.69
C ASN A 257 -21.78 7.99 7.88
N GLN A 258 -21.08 8.97 7.29
CA GLN A 258 -21.63 9.97 6.38
C GLN A 258 -21.59 9.53 4.90
N GLY A 259 -21.16 8.31 4.58
CA GLY A 259 -20.98 7.83 3.21
C GLY A 259 -19.80 8.47 2.46
N LYS A 260 -18.88 9.17 3.15
CA LYS A 260 -17.71 9.84 2.55
C LYS A 260 -16.50 8.90 2.49
N TYR A 261 -16.65 7.75 1.81
CA TYR A 261 -15.68 6.65 1.79
C TYR A 261 -14.32 7.08 1.23
N LEU A 262 -14.30 7.76 0.08
CA LEU A 262 -13.05 8.25 -0.53
C LEU A 262 -12.29 9.21 0.38
N LYS A 263 -12.99 10.07 1.12
CA LYS A 263 -12.35 10.99 2.06
C LYS A 263 -11.75 10.24 3.24
N SER A 264 -12.47 9.26 3.79
CA SER A 264 -11.97 8.36 4.84
C SER A 264 -10.77 7.57 4.37
N PHE A 265 -10.80 7.01 3.16
CA PHE A 265 -9.65 6.32 2.54
C PHE A 265 -8.40 7.20 2.49
N LYS A 266 -8.52 8.45 2.01
CA LYS A 266 -7.39 9.38 1.92
C LYS A 266 -6.75 9.72 3.26
N MET A 267 -7.52 9.66 4.36
CA MET A 267 -6.99 9.88 5.72
C MET A 267 -5.97 8.83 6.16
N ASN A 268 -5.96 7.63 5.52
CA ASN A 268 -4.95 6.61 5.83
C ASN A 268 -3.52 7.04 5.48
N ASN A 269 -3.35 8.02 4.59
CA ASN A 269 -2.05 8.66 4.39
C ASN A 269 -1.51 9.27 5.70
N TRP A 270 -2.34 9.97 6.46
CA TRP A 270 -1.96 10.54 7.74
C TRP A 270 -1.74 9.48 8.81
N VAL A 271 -2.57 8.44 8.84
CA VAL A 271 -2.37 7.29 9.74
C VAL A 271 -1.00 6.66 9.52
N GLY A 272 -0.66 6.32 8.26
CA GLY A 272 0.61 5.71 7.92
C GLY A 272 1.80 6.62 8.22
N MET A 273 1.70 7.91 7.86
CA MET A 273 2.76 8.89 8.11
C MET A 273 3.04 9.05 9.61
N ILE A 274 2.01 9.23 10.42
CA ILE A 274 2.15 9.41 11.87
C ILE A 274 2.69 8.14 12.52
N ALA A 275 2.22 6.95 12.10
CA ALA A 275 2.77 5.69 12.54
C ALA A 275 4.26 5.55 12.16
N ALA A 276 4.65 5.89 10.93
CA ALA A 276 6.06 5.87 10.53
C ALA A 276 6.92 6.85 11.33
N ILE A 277 6.41 8.06 11.60
CA ILE A 277 7.11 9.06 12.43
C ILE A 277 7.34 8.51 13.85
N SER A 278 6.39 7.75 14.43
CA SER A 278 6.60 7.17 15.77
C SER A 278 7.81 6.23 15.81
N PHE A 279 8.00 5.39 14.79
CA PHE A 279 9.22 4.56 14.68
C PHE A 279 10.49 5.38 14.44
N ALA A 280 10.39 6.46 13.63
CA ALA A 280 11.53 7.34 13.38
C ALA A 280 12.03 8.02 14.66
N ILE A 281 11.13 8.44 15.53
CA ILE A 281 11.46 9.08 16.79
C ILE A 281 12.21 8.11 17.71
N GLU A 282 11.80 6.84 17.75
CA GLU A 282 12.48 5.84 18.58
C GLU A 282 13.94 5.63 18.19
N ILE A 283 14.29 5.79 16.90
CA ILE A 283 15.69 5.73 16.44
C ILE A 283 16.58 6.79 17.12
N PHE A 284 16.02 7.96 17.44
CA PHE A 284 16.77 9.05 18.06
C PHE A 284 16.74 9.02 19.59
N LEU A 285 15.90 8.16 20.19
CA LEU A 285 15.74 8.05 21.64
C LEU A 285 16.46 6.84 22.24
N ILE A 286 16.85 5.88 21.42
CA ILE A 286 17.68 4.71 21.78
C ILE A 286 19.14 5.07 21.56
#